data_457b4e3438f99ac0c5c55d0252db841e
#
_entry.id   457b4e3438f99ac0c5c55d0252db841e
#
_cell.length_a   1.000
_cell.length_b   1.000
_cell.length_c   1.000
_cell.angle_alpha   90.00
_cell.angle_beta   90.00
_cell.angle_gamma   90.00
#
_symmetry.space_group_name_H-M   'P 1'
#
loop_
_entity.id
_entity.type
_entity.pdbx_description
1 polymer ?
#
loop_
_entity_poly.entity_id
_entity_poly.type
_entity_poly.pdbx_seq_one_letter_code
_entity_poly.pdbx_strand_id
1 'polypeptide(L)'
;MNLKKGLLLAVCCLPLFCQAKQIAIVIDDIGNHQRDLEILNLPGQVTFSILPHTPYSQIFAERASKTHKELLLHVPMQALDKSKALGPGALTDTMSKSELQTTLGHALASLPQVKGVNNHMGSELTQLTEPMKWTMEILKKRGLYFLDSRTTSQSEAQNVANLYGVANVSRHVFLDNNVTQSQLQHQLEELKSKAKHFNYAIAIAHPYPETVVFLQQALPELQQQGFELVPLSQLVET
;
A
#
# COMPACT_ATOMS: atom_id res chain seq x y z
N MET A 1 42.81 -27.06 -55.81
CA MET A 1 41.38 -27.09 -55.52
C MET A 1 41.23 -26.62 -54.06
N ASN A 2 41.00 -25.29 -53.88
CA ASN A 2 41.00 -24.61 -52.55
C ASN A 2 39.55 -24.44 -52.10
N LEU A 3 39.11 -25.23 -51.11
CA LEU A 3 37.83 -25.05 -50.45
C LEU A 3 37.93 -23.91 -49.42
N LYS A 4 37.32 -22.75 -49.69
CA LYS A 4 37.12 -21.66 -48.72
C LYS A 4 36.01 -22.10 -47.75
N LYS A 5 36.35 -22.40 -46.51
CA LYS A 5 35.40 -22.61 -45.40
C LYS A 5 34.83 -21.23 -45.02
N GLY A 6 33.59 -20.98 -45.38
CA GLY A 6 32.83 -19.84 -44.86
C GLY A 6 32.39 -20.07 -43.42
N LEU A 7 32.86 -19.21 -42.50
CA LEU A 7 32.43 -19.20 -41.09
C LEU A 7 31.09 -18.44 -40.99
N LEU A 8 30.02 -19.16 -40.77
CA LEU A 8 28.68 -18.58 -40.50
C LEU A 8 28.66 -18.10 -39.06
N LEU A 9 28.70 -16.78 -38.83
CA LEU A 9 28.54 -16.17 -37.51
C LEU A 9 27.03 -16.15 -37.22
N ALA A 10 26.57 -17.03 -36.33
CA ALA A 10 25.22 -16.99 -35.80
C ALA A 10 25.12 -15.86 -34.77
N VAL A 11 24.49 -14.74 -35.13
CA VAL A 11 24.15 -13.66 -34.22
C VAL A 11 22.99 -14.14 -33.33
N CYS A 12 23.28 -14.59 -32.11
CA CYS A 12 22.27 -14.85 -31.10
C CYS A 12 21.67 -13.51 -30.64
N CYS A 13 20.52 -13.13 -31.19
CA CYS A 13 19.69 -12.08 -30.61
C CYS A 13 19.12 -12.57 -29.27
N LEU A 14 19.78 -12.22 -28.17
CA LEU A 14 19.19 -12.38 -26.84
C LEU A 14 18.01 -11.41 -26.75
N PRO A 15 16.79 -11.90 -26.39
CA PRO A 15 15.68 -10.98 -26.15
C PRO A 15 16.04 -10.08 -24.97
N LEU A 16 16.07 -8.77 -25.20
CA LEU A 16 16.09 -7.77 -24.13
C LEU A 16 14.74 -7.90 -23.41
N PHE A 17 14.71 -8.63 -22.29
CA PHE A 17 13.57 -8.62 -21.38
C PHE A 17 13.46 -7.21 -20.80
N CYS A 18 12.65 -6.36 -21.43
CA CYS A 18 12.23 -5.11 -20.82
C CYS A 18 11.35 -5.47 -19.62
N GLN A 19 11.90 -5.37 -18.42
CA GLN A 19 11.14 -5.64 -17.20
C GLN A 19 9.98 -4.64 -17.13
N ALA A 20 8.75 -5.15 -17.00
CA ALA A 20 7.56 -4.33 -16.88
C ALA A 20 7.67 -3.42 -15.64
N LYS A 21 7.22 -2.17 -15.78
CA LYS A 21 7.20 -1.24 -14.65
C LYS A 21 6.06 -1.62 -13.72
N GLN A 22 6.35 -1.74 -12.43
CA GLN A 22 5.42 -2.25 -11.44
C GLN A 22 4.62 -1.13 -10.78
N ILE A 23 3.31 -1.36 -10.61
CA ILE A 23 2.41 -0.45 -9.92
C ILE A 23 1.65 -1.24 -8.84
N ALA A 24 1.71 -0.76 -7.59
CA ALA A 24 0.82 -1.22 -6.53
C ALA A 24 -0.24 -0.15 -6.26
N ILE A 25 -1.51 -0.58 -6.20
CA ILE A 25 -2.64 0.25 -5.78
C ILE A 25 -3.11 -0.26 -4.43
N VAL A 26 -3.19 0.64 -3.46
CA VAL A 26 -3.69 0.38 -2.10
C VAL A 26 -4.99 1.15 -1.92
N ILE A 27 -6.05 0.49 -1.48
CA ILE A 27 -7.31 1.14 -1.12
C ILE A 27 -7.42 1.17 0.40
N ASP A 28 -7.34 2.37 0.97
CA ASP A 28 -7.43 2.63 2.41
C ASP A 28 -8.89 2.80 2.89
N ASP A 29 -9.08 3.03 4.18
CA ASP A 29 -10.34 3.36 4.86
C ASP A 29 -11.48 2.33 4.75
N ILE A 30 -11.15 1.07 4.50
CA ILE A 30 -12.12 -0.01 4.31
C ILE A 30 -12.70 -0.48 5.64
N GLY A 31 -14.01 -0.76 5.64
CA GLY A 31 -14.69 -1.46 6.73
C GLY A 31 -15.80 -0.68 7.43
N ASN A 32 -15.99 0.59 7.12
CA ASN A 32 -17.08 1.41 7.68
C ASN A 32 -18.42 1.20 6.98
N HIS A 33 -18.44 0.81 5.71
CA HIS A 33 -19.66 0.74 4.91
C HIS A 33 -19.80 -0.63 4.21
N GLN A 34 -21.06 -1.09 4.10
CA GLN A 34 -21.36 -2.32 3.36
C GLN A 34 -20.93 -2.25 1.90
N ARG A 35 -21.02 -1.08 1.27
CA ARG A 35 -20.59 -0.85 -0.11
C ARG A 35 -19.09 -1.13 -0.33
N ASP A 36 -18.28 -1.07 0.71
CA ASP A 36 -16.85 -1.39 0.61
C ASP A 36 -16.62 -2.81 0.08
N LEU A 37 -17.59 -3.72 0.27
CA LEU A 37 -17.52 -5.08 -0.27
C LEU A 37 -17.53 -5.15 -1.79
N GLU A 38 -18.01 -4.14 -2.47
CA GLU A 38 -18.08 -4.08 -3.94
C GLU A 38 -16.70 -3.88 -4.57
N ILE A 39 -15.76 -3.24 -3.85
CA ILE A 39 -14.41 -2.99 -4.36
C ILE A 39 -13.57 -4.26 -4.49
N LEU A 40 -13.98 -5.38 -3.88
CA LEU A 40 -13.36 -6.69 -4.08
C LEU A 40 -13.38 -7.12 -5.55
N ASN A 41 -14.30 -6.58 -6.35
CA ASN A 41 -14.43 -6.86 -7.79
C ASN A 41 -13.48 -6.02 -8.66
N LEU A 42 -12.66 -5.13 -8.08
CA LEU A 42 -11.66 -4.39 -8.85
C LEU A 42 -10.72 -5.35 -9.58
N PRO A 43 -10.46 -5.12 -10.88
CA PRO A 43 -9.61 -5.98 -11.68
C PRO A 43 -8.13 -5.90 -11.27
N GLY A 44 -7.35 -6.92 -11.61
CA GLY A 44 -5.92 -6.97 -11.35
C GLY A 44 -5.56 -7.14 -9.86
N GLN A 45 -4.30 -6.92 -9.55
CA GLN A 45 -3.81 -6.95 -8.16
C GLN A 45 -4.05 -5.58 -7.50
N VAL A 46 -4.83 -5.60 -6.42
CA VAL A 46 -5.10 -4.43 -5.57
C VAL A 46 -4.92 -4.88 -4.12
N THR A 47 -4.22 -4.10 -3.33
CA THR A 47 -4.04 -4.31 -1.89
C THR A 47 -5.11 -3.51 -1.13
N PHE A 48 -5.75 -4.11 -0.15
CA PHE A 48 -6.81 -3.47 0.63
C PHE A 48 -6.36 -3.23 2.07
N SER A 49 -6.55 -2.03 2.55
CA SER A 49 -6.16 -1.61 3.90
C SER A 49 -7.40 -1.32 4.75
N ILE A 50 -7.55 -2.11 5.81
CA ILE A 50 -8.79 -2.24 6.57
C ILE A 50 -8.66 -1.59 7.94
N LEU A 51 -9.57 -0.67 8.26
CA LEU A 51 -9.71 -0.08 9.59
C LEU A 51 -10.10 -1.17 10.61
N PRO A 52 -9.40 -1.28 11.75
CA PRO A 52 -9.74 -2.26 12.78
C PRO A 52 -11.06 -1.93 13.49
N HIS A 53 -11.73 -2.95 13.97
CA HIS A 53 -12.93 -2.82 14.83
C HIS A 53 -14.10 -2.03 14.21
N THR A 54 -14.15 -1.94 12.87
CA THR A 54 -15.26 -1.33 12.14
C THR A 54 -16.32 -2.38 11.79
N PRO A 55 -17.58 -1.98 11.48
CA PRO A 55 -18.69 -2.93 11.32
C PRO A 55 -18.49 -4.00 10.24
N TYR A 56 -17.74 -3.69 9.19
CA TYR A 56 -17.53 -4.58 8.03
C TYR A 56 -16.10 -5.09 7.89
N SER A 57 -15.19 -4.74 8.81
CA SER A 57 -13.77 -5.11 8.72
C SER A 57 -13.54 -6.62 8.60
N GLN A 58 -14.17 -7.42 9.47
CA GLN A 58 -13.99 -8.88 9.48
C GLN A 58 -14.59 -9.55 8.24
N ILE A 59 -15.83 -9.19 7.88
CA ILE A 59 -16.48 -9.78 6.70
C ILE A 59 -15.74 -9.40 5.41
N PHE A 60 -15.19 -8.19 5.33
CA PHE A 60 -14.35 -7.78 4.22
C PHE A 60 -13.09 -8.65 4.14
N ALA A 61 -12.36 -8.78 5.26
CA ALA A 61 -11.12 -9.57 5.33
C ALA A 61 -11.35 -11.03 4.96
N GLU A 62 -12.43 -11.65 5.44
CA GLU A 62 -12.80 -13.02 5.10
C GLU A 62 -13.09 -13.20 3.59
N ARG A 63 -13.80 -12.26 2.98
CA ARG A 63 -14.10 -12.30 1.54
C ARG A 63 -12.86 -12.05 0.68
N ALA A 64 -12.05 -11.06 1.05
CA ALA A 64 -10.81 -10.72 0.34
C ALA A 64 -9.82 -11.89 0.36
N SER A 65 -9.70 -12.60 1.48
CA SER A 65 -8.82 -13.78 1.59
C SER A 65 -9.21 -14.90 0.61
N LYS A 66 -10.50 -15.03 0.28
CA LYS A 66 -10.98 -16.02 -0.71
C LYS A 66 -10.65 -15.63 -2.15
N THR A 67 -10.34 -14.37 -2.40
CA THR A 67 -9.98 -13.85 -3.74
C THR A 67 -8.48 -13.63 -3.92
N HIS A 68 -7.66 -14.10 -2.97
CA HIS A 68 -6.20 -13.92 -2.96
C HIS A 68 -5.73 -12.46 -3.05
N LYS A 69 -6.56 -11.52 -2.57
CA LYS A 69 -6.20 -10.11 -2.47
C LYS A 69 -5.37 -9.88 -1.21
N GLU A 70 -4.34 -9.07 -1.31
CA GLU A 70 -3.50 -8.72 -0.18
C GLU A 70 -4.18 -7.74 0.77
N LEU A 71 -3.98 -7.93 2.07
CA LEU A 71 -4.60 -7.14 3.12
C LEU A 71 -3.56 -6.47 4.02
N LEU A 72 -3.83 -5.21 4.37
CA LEU A 72 -3.15 -4.44 5.40
C LEU A 72 -4.11 -4.12 6.55
N LEU A 73 -3.54 -3.90 7.73
CA LEU A 73 -4.22 -3.23 8.82
C LEU A 73 -4.02 -1.72 8.68
N HIS A 74 -5.11 -0.98 8.52
CA HIS A 74 -5.11 0.49 8.46
C HIS A 74 -5.24 1.05 9.86
N VAL A 75 -4.12 1.34 10.53
CA VAL A 75 -4.09 1.73 11.93
C VAL A 75 -4.36 3.22 12.08
N PRO A 76 -5.44 3.62 12.78
CA PRO A 76 -5.65 5.03 13.10
C PRO A 76 -4.52 5.54 14.00
N MET A 77 -3.91 6.66 13.61
CA MET A 77 -2.80 7.28 14.31
C MET A 77 -3.05 8.77 14.50
N GLN A 78 -2.59 9.32 15.62
CA GLN A 78 -2.75 10.72 15.98
C GLN A 78 -2.36 11.66 14.84
N ALA A 79 -3.29 12.56 14.50
CA ALA A 79 -3.07 13.63 13.53
C ALA A 79 -2.73 14.96 14.23
N LEU A 80 -2.05 15.86 13.51
CA LEU A 80 -1.81 17.23 13.97
C LEU A 80 -3.12 17.99 14.21
N ASP A 81 -4.12 17.76 13.38
CA ASP A 81 -5.47 18.28 13.59
C ASP A 81 -6.21 17.41 14.61
N LYS A 82 -6.15 17.80 15.88
CA LYS A 82 -6.78 17.07 16.99
C LYS A 82 -8.31 17.13 17.00
N SER A 83 -8.93 17.90 16.11
CA SER A 83 -10.39 17.92 15.92
C SER A 83 -10.91 16.70 15.17
N LYS A 84 -10.05 15.96 14.49
CA LYS A 84 -10.41 14.78 13.72
C LYS A 84 -10.61 13.57 14.62
N ALA A 85 -11.76 12.92 14.49
CA ALA A 85 -11.99 11.62 15.14
C ALA A 85 -11.13 10.54 14.49
N LEU A 86 -10.29 9.87 15.28
CA LEU A 86 -9.37 8.86 14.77
C LEU A 86 -10.04 7.50 14.50
N GLY A 87 -11.12 7.21 15.21
CA GLY A 87 -11.78 5.91 15.13
C GLY A 87 -11.26 4.88 16.15
N PRO A 88 -11.86 3.67 16.17
CA PRO A 88 -11.53 2.64 17.14
C PRO A 88 -10.11 2.08 16.93
N GLY A 89 -9.41 1.76 18.02
CA GLY A 89 -8.06 1.21 17.98
C GLY A 89 -6.97 2.24 17.64
N ALA A 90 -7.27 3.54 17.81
CA ALA A 90 -6.32 4.61 17.50
C ALA A 90 -5.09 4.59 18.43
N LEU A 91 -3.93 4.87 17.85
CA LEU A 91 -2.68 5.11 18.56
C LEU A 91 -2.48 6.62 18.74
N THR A 92 -2.19 7.04 19.98
CA THR A 92 -2.03 8.46 20.31
C THR A 92 -0.65 8.76 20.92
N ASP A 93 -0.26 10.02 20.87
CA ASP A 93 0.99 10.55 21.43
C ASP A 93 1.06 10.47 22.98
N THR A 94 -0.10 10.33 23.63
CA THR A 94 -0.21 10.25 25.10
C THR A 94 -0.10 8.84 25.65
N MET A 95 -0.12 7.81 24.78
CA MET A 95 -0.04 6.42 25.20
C MET A 95 1.36 6.07 25.71
N SER A 96 1.42 5.31 26.79
CA SER A 96 2.62 4.58 27.17
C SER A 96 2.94 3.48 26.16
N LYS A 97 4.18 2.96 26.19
CA LYS A 97 4.58 1.82 25.36
C LYS A 97 3.63 0.62 25.50
N SER A 98 3.25 0.29 26.73
CA SER A 98 2.37 -0.85 27.02
C SER A 98 0.98 -0.65 26.42
N GLU A 99 0.41 0.54 26.57
CA GLU A 99 -0.92 0.86 26.02
C GLU A 99 -0.91 0.82 24.49
N LEU A 100 0.07 1.45 23.86
CA LEU A 100 0.21 1.45 22.40
C LEU A 100 0.36 0.02 21.86
N GLN A 101 1.26 -0.77 22.47
CA GLN A 101 1.50 -2.13 22.03
C GLN A 101 0.31 -3.05 22.26
N THR A 102 -0.45 -2.86 23.33
CA THR A 102 -1.68 -3.60 23.61
C THR A 102 -2.76 -3.23 22.59
N THR A 103 -2.97 -1.94 22.33
CA THR A 103 -3.94 -1.45 21.35
C THR A 103 -3.66 -1.98 19.94
N LEU A 104 -2.41 -1.85 19.48
CA LEU A 104 -1.99 -2.38 18.19
C LEU A 104 -2.10 -3.91 18.13
N GLY A 105 -1.77 -4.58 19.23
CA GLY A 105 -1.90 -6.03 19.37
C GLY A 105 -3.34 -6.52 19.21
N HIS A 106 -4.32 -5.83 19.79
CA HIS A 106 -5.75 -6.13 19.64
C HIS A 106 -6.24 -5.86 18.22
N ALA A 107 -5.81 -4.74 17.60
CA ALA A 107 -6.14 -4.43 16.22
C ALA A 107 -5.62 -5.52 15.25
N LEU A 108 -4.39 -5.96 15.41
CA LEU A 108 -3.80 -7.05 14.62
C LEU A 108 -4.49 -8.41 14.87
N ALA A 109 -4.93 -8.66 16.10
CA ALA A 109 -5.67 -9.90 16.43
C ALA A 109 -7.06 -9.92 15.80
N SER A 110 -7.69 -8.76 15.56
CA SER A 110 -9.00 -8.68 14.89
C SER A 110 -8.95 -8.96 13.39
N LEU A 111 -7.76 -8.86 12.76
CA LEU A 111 -7.55 -9.06 11.32
C LEU A 111 -6.28 -9.90 11.09
N PRO A 112 -6.29 -11.20 11.44
CA PRO A 112 -5.08 -12.04 11.40
C PRO A 112 -4.56 -12.35 9.98
N GLN A 113 -5.32 -11.98 8.94
CA GLN A 113 -4.99 -12.23 7.53
C GLN A 113 -4.02 -11.17 6.95
N VAL A 114 -3.79 -10.06 7.65
CA VAL A 114 -2.98 -8.94 7.12
C VAL A 114 -1.51 -9.32 6.97
N LYS A 115 -0.87 -8.77 5.95
CA LYS A 115 0.55 -8.96 5.64
C LYS A 115 1.42 -7.79 6.10
N GLY A 116 0.80 -6.65 6.35
CA GLY A 116 1.47 -5.43 6.77
C GLY A 116 0.51 -4.46 7.43
N VAL A 117 1.04 -3.29 7.73
CA VAL A 117 0.34 -2.20 8.42
C VAL A 117 0.62 -0.91 7.68
N ASN A 118 -0.37 -0.01 7.59
CA ASN A 118 -0.13 1.38 7.24
C ASN A 118 -0.89 2.33 8.18
N ASN A 119 -0.53 3.60 8.16
CA ASN A 119 -1.16 4.61 9.00
C ASN A 119 -2.38 5.25 8.33
N HIS A 120 -3.55 5.18 9.02
CA HIS A 120 -4.67 6.09 8.79
C HIS A 120 -4.38 7.41 9.49
N MET A 121 -4.45 8.54 8.76
CA MET A 121 -3.94 9.82 9.29
C MET A 121 -2.48 9.70 9.77
N GLY A 122 -2.18 10.07 11.02
CA GLY A 122 -0.86 9.89 11.62
C GLY A 122 0.11 11.03 11.37
N SER A 123 -0.36 12.19 10.90
CA SER A 123 0.51 13.33 10.61
C SER A 123 1.24 13.89 11.84
N GLU A 124 0.83 13.55 13.07
CA GLU A 124 1.57 13.81 14.31
C GLU A 124 2.37 12.57 14.75
N LEU A 125 1.70 11.42 14.92
CA LEU A 125 2.33 10.24 15.50
C LEU A 125 3.52 9.73 14.71
N THR A 126 3.46 9.76 13.38
CA THR A 126 4.55 9.29 12.52
C THR A 126 5.81 10.15 12.58
N GLN A 127 5.75 11.37 13.13
CA GLN A 127 6.92 12.20 13.40
C GLN A 127 7.63 11.84 14.72
N LEU A 128 6.95 11.08 15.60
CA LEU A 128 7.44 10.77 16.94
C LEU A 128 8.22 9.45 16.93
N THR A 129 9.52 9.54 17.15
CA THR A 129 10.42 8.40 17.11
C THR A 129 10.04 7.30 18.08
N GLU A 130 9.67 7.61 19.34
CA GLU A 130 9.37 6.58 20.34
C GLU A 130 8.09 5.79 20.03
N PRO A 131 6.91 6.39 19.74
CA PRO A 131 5.74 5.64 19.31
C PRO A 131 5.98 4.78 18.06
N MET A 132 6.77 5.30 17.09
CA MET A 132 7.11 4.53 15.89
C MET A 132 8.03 3.35 16.21
N LYS A 133 9.01 3.49 17.10
CA LYS A 133 9.81 2.36 17.59
C LYS A 133 8.95 1.27 18.21
N TRP A 134 8.03 1.62 19.10
CA TRP A 134 7.13 0.66 19.76
C TRP A 134 6.23 -0.06 18.76
N THR A 135 5.79 0.66 17.72
CA THR A 135 5.07 0.09 16.59
C THR A 135 5.94 -0.90 15.82
N MET A 136 7.15 -0.52 15.42
CA MET A 136 8.05 -1.38 14.63
C MET A 136 8.51 -2.62 15.40
N GLU A 137 8.67 -2.55 16.73
CA GLU A 137 8.95 -3.73 17.56
C GLU A 137 7.89 -4.84 17.41
N ILE A 138 6.61 -4.45 17.38
CA ILE A 138 5.51 -5.42 17.18
C ILE A 138 5.52 -5.96 15.76
N LEU A 139 5.66 -5.09 14.75
CA LEU A 139 5.67 -5.50 13.36
C LEU A 139 6.79 -6.50 13.08
N LYS A 140 8.01 -6.22 13.56
CA LYS A 140 9.15 -7.12 13.45
C LYS A 140 8.88 -8.48 14.09
N LYS A 141 8.36 -8.49 15.32
CA LYS A 141 8.03 -9.72 16.03
C LYS A 141 7.01 -10.59 15.30
N ARG A 142 6.11 -9.96 14.53
CA ARG A 142 5.04 -10.64 13.77
C ARG A 142 5.39 -10.89 12.30
N GLY A 143 6.56 -10.45 11.82
CA GLY A 143 6.95 -10.58 10.42
C GLY A 143 6.08 -9.76 9.47
N LEU A 144 5.56 -8.61 9.93
CA LEU A 144 4.72 -7.71 9.16
C LEU A 144 5.55 -6.56 8.61
N TYR A 145 5.22 -6.09 7.39
CA TYR A 145 5.85 -4.91 6.82
C TYR A 145 5.07 -3.63 7.13
N PHE A 146 5.68 -2.47 6.87
CA PHE A 146 5.06 -1.16 7.04
C PHE A 146 4.99 -0.39 5.73
N LEU A 147 3.80 0.16 5.41
CA LEU A 147 3.61 1.16 4.37
C LEU A 147 3.45 2.53 5.04
N ASP A 148 4.42 3.42 4.86
CA ASP A 148 4.25 4.83 5.26
C ASP A 148 3.33 5.54 4.27
N SER A 149 2.10 5.88 4.72
CA SER A 149 1.13 6.63 3.91
C SER A 149 1.58 8.08 3.66
N ARG A 150 2.66 8.56 4.32
CA ARG A 150 3.25 9.89 4.12
C ARG A 150 2.21 11.01 4.21
N THR A 151 1.41 11.01 5.26
CA THR A 151 0.43 12.07 5.55
C THR A 151 1.10 13.37 6.00
N THR A 152 2.39 13.32 6.27
CA THR A 152 3.29 14.48 6.48
C THR A 152 4.64 14.20 5.81
N SER A 153 5.29 15.24 5.31
CA SER A 153 6.67 15.16 4.79
C SER A 153 7.70 14.89 5.89
N GLN A 154 7.34 15.12 7.15
CA GLN A 154 8.20 14.96 8.33
C GLN A 154 8.06 13.56 8.98
N SER A 155 7.41 12.61 8.31
CA SER A 155 7.29 11.25 8.83
C SER A 155 8.67 10.62 9.04
N GLU A 156 8.90 10.09 10.24
CA GLU A 156 10.05 9.27 10.63
C GLU A 156 9.78 7.77 10.51
N ALA A 157 8.58 7.37 10.10
CA ALA A 157 8.15 5.98 10.11
C ALA A 157 9.09 5.08 9.30
N GLN A 158 9.48 5.48 8.09
CA GLN A 158 10.41 4.71 7.25
C GLN A 158 11.81 4.64 7.86
N ASN A 159 12.33 5.75 8.41
CA ASN A 159 13.64 5.78 9.08
C ASN A 159 13.67 4.81 10.26
N VAL A 160 12.60 4.82 11.08
CA VAL A 160 12.48 3.94 12.24
C VAL A 160 12.29 2.48 11.80
N ALA A 161 11.50 2.21 10.75
CA ALA A 161 11.34 0.86 10.21
C ALA A 161 12.69 0.28 9.76
N ASN A 162 13.49 1.04 9.02
CA ASN A 162 14.84 0.65 8.60
C ASN A 162 15.75 0.37 9.80
N LEU A 163 15.75 1.24 10.82
CA LEU A 163 16.55 1.07 12.04
C LEU A 163 16.21 -0.24 12.77
N TYR A 164 14.93 -0.63 12.77
CA TYR A 164 14.45 -1.84 13.43
C TYR A 164 14.50 -3.09 12.51
N GLY A 165 14.89 -2.93 11.26
CA GLY A 165 14.89 -4.02 10.27
C GLY A 165 13.48 -4.54 10.01
N VAL A 166 12.50 -3.63 9.93
CA VAL A 166 11.14 -3.90 9.45
C VAL A 166 11.09 -3.57 7.97
N ALA A 167 10.72 -4.56 7.18
CA ALA A 167 10.50 -4.37 5.74
C ALA A 167 9.48 -3.26 5.51
N ASN A 168 9.76 -2.32 4.60
CA ASN A 168 8.91 -1.14 4.47
C ASN A 168 8.96 -0.51 3.08
N VAL A 169 7.93 0.27 2.79
CA VAL A 169 7.84 1.14 1.60
C VAL A 169 7.08 2.41 1.96
N SER A 170 7.16 3.42 1.08
CA SER A 170 6.40 4.68 1.20
C SER A 170 5.51 4.90 -0.01
N ARG A 171 4.37 5.57 0.21
CA ARG A 171 3.47 6.02 -0.85
C ARG A 171 4.18 7.02 -1.78
N HIS A 172 3.92 6.89 -3.08
CA HIS A 172 4.36 7.83 -4.10
C HIS A 172 3.27 8.85 -4.46
N VAL A 173 2.00 8.43 -4.55
CA VAL A 173 0.88 9.26 -5.01
C VAL A 173 -0.36 9.01 -4.16
N PHE A 174 -1.08 10.06 -3.73
CA PHE A 174 -2.49 9.95 -3.39
C PHE A 174 -3.30 10.14 -4.68
N LEU A 175 -4.08 9.14 -5.04
CA LEU A 175 -4.81 9.14 -6.29
C LEU A 175 -6.02 10.09 -6.27
N ASP A 176 -6.68 10.21 -5.12
CA ASP A 176 -8.02 10.76 -4.97
C ASP A 176 -8.17 11.81 -3.86
N ASN A 177 -7.13 12.62 -3.61
CA ASN A 177 -7.28 13.84 -2.81
C ASN A 177 -8.36 14.77 -3.38
N ASN A 178 -8.63 14.65 -4.67
CA ASN A 178 -9.76 15.25 -5.35
C ASN A 178 -10.32 14.23 -6.34
N VAL A 179 -11.60 13.89 -6.17
CA VAL A 179 -12.28 12.80 -6.90
C VAL A 179 -12.78 13.20 -8.29
N THR A 180 -12.53 14.42 -8.77
CA THR A 180 -12.89 14.78 -10.14
C THR A 180 -12.11 13.94 -11.15
N GLN A 181 -12.75 13.53 -12.23
CA GLN A 181 -12.14 12.68 -13.25
C GLN A 181 -10.82 13.23 -13.77
N SER A 182 -10.73 14.57 -13.99
CA SER A 182 -9.50 15.21 -14.46
C SER A 182 -8.36 15.10 -13.45
N GLN A 183 -8.65 15.20 -12.14
CA GLN A 183 -7.63 15.07 -11.09
C GLN A 183 -7.21 13.61 -10.90
N LEU A 184 -8.15 12.67 -10.91
CA LEU A 184 -7.83 11.24 -10.87
C LEU A 184 -6.91 10.86 -12.04
N GLN A 185 -7.23 11.32 -13.26
CA GLN A 185 -6.39 11.09 -14.43
C GLN A 185 -5.01 11.73 -14.29
N HIS A 186 -4.93 12.97 -13.77
CA HIS A 186 -3.66 13.64 -13.53
C HIS A 186 -2.77 12.85 -12.57
N GLN A 187 -3.33 12.39 -11.44
CA GLN A 187 -2.60 11.60 -10.45
C GLN A 187 -2.19 10.22 -11.00
N LEU A 188 -2.99 9.62 -11.88
CA LEU A 188 -2.63 8.39 -12.58
C LEU A 188 -1.43 8.59 -13.50
N GLU A 189 -1.37 9.70 -14.25
CA GLU A 189 -0.22 10.01 -15.10
C GLU A 189 1.05 10.28 -14.26
N GLU A 190 0.91 10.94 -13.10
CA GLU A 190 2.03 11.10 -12.15
C GLU A 190 2.53 9.75 -11.63
N LEU A 191 1.62 8.85 -11.25
CA LEU A 191 1.97 7.49 -10.84
C LEU A 191 2.74 6.73 -11.92
N LYS A 192 2.26 6.79 -13.18
CA LYS A 192 2.92 6.18 -14.34
C LYS A 192 4.32 6.77 -14.57
N SER A 193 4.46 8.08 -14.44
CA SER A 193 5.75 8.76 -14.56
C SER A 193 6.75 8.28 -13.50
N LYS A 194 6.31 8.18 -12.23
CA LYS A 194 7.12 7.64 -11.14
C LYS A 194 7.50 6.18 -11.37
N ALA A 195 6.56 5.34 -11.82
CA ALA A 195 6.84 3.94 -12.13
C ALA A 195 7.88 3.79 -13.25
N LYS A 196 7.83 4.65 -14.28
CA LYS A 196 8.83 4.67 -15.34
C LYS A 196 10.22 5.10 -14.82
N HIS A 197 10.26 6.03 -13.87
CA HIS A 197 11.51 6.57 -13.33
C HIS A 197 12.18 5.62 -12.31
N PHE A 198 11.40 5.07 -11.38
CA PHE A 198 11.91 4.25 -10.26
C PHE A 198 11.77 2.74 -10.48
N ASN A 199 11.25 2.29 -11.62
CA ASN A 199 10.85 0.91 -11.94
C ASN A 199 9.58 0.46 -11.24
N TYR A 200 9.14 1.11 -10.19
CA TYR A 200 7.86 0.88 -9.51
C TYR A 200 7.26 2.17 -8.97
N ALA A 201 5.95 2.14 -8.70
CA ALA A 201 5.28 3.20 -7.95
C ALA A 201 4.08 2.66 -7.15
N ILE A 202 3.76 3.37 -6.06
CA ILE A 202 2.69 3.00 -5.12
C ILE A 202 1.71 4.15 -5.05
N ALA A 203 0.43 3.87 -5.35
CA ALA A 203 -0.67 4.80 -5.11
C ALA A 203 -1.52 4.33 -3.94
N ILE A 204 -1.97 5.30 -3.13
CA ILE A 204 -3.05 5.12 -2.16
C ILE A 204 -4.29 5.83 -2.70
N ALA A 205 -5.44 5.17 -2.58
CA ALA A 205 -6.76 5.66 -2.91
C ALA A 205 -7.77 5.25 -1.83
N HIS A 206 -9.00 5.75 -1.90
CA HIS A 206 -10.05 5.48 -0.94
C HIS A 206 -11.31 4.93 -1.65
N PRO A 207 -12.27 4.30 -0.93
CA PRO A 207 -13.43 3.65 -1.54
C PRO A 207 -14.53 4.67 -1.89
N TYR A 208 -14.16 5.82 -2.45
CA TYR A 208 -15.13 6.78 -3.00
C TYR A 208 -15.74 6.20 -4.27
N PRO A 209 -17.06 6.38 -4.50
CA PRO A 209 -17.71 5.86 -5.71
C PRO A 209 -17.01 6.27 -7.01
N GLU A 210 -16.59 7.53 -7.11
CA GLU A 210 -15.90 8.10 -8.27
C GLU A 210 -14.54 7.42 -8.50
N THR A 211 -13.79 7.20 -7.42
CA THR A 211 -12.49 6.51 -7.46
C THR A 211 -12.65 5.05 -7.90
N VAL A 212 -13.67 4.36 -7.37
CA VAL A 212 -13.93 2.95 -7.73
C VAL A 212 -14.30 2.82 -9.22
N VAL A 213 -15.20 3.67 -9.71
CA VAL A 213 -15.58 3.70 -11.14
C VAL A 213 -14.37 4.00 -12.02
N PHE A 214 -13.54 4.97 -11.64
CA PHE A 214 -12.32 5.31 -12.34
C PHE A 214 -11.35 4.12 -12.40
N LEU A 215 -11.10 3.46 -11.26
CA LEU A 215 -10.16 2.33 -11.19
C LEU A 215 -10.64 1.11 -11.97
N GLN A 216 -11.95 0.86 -12.06
CA GLN A 216 -12.49 -0.23 -12.89
C GLN A 216 -12.06 -0.10 -14.36
N GLN A 217 -11.90 1.12 -14.87
CA GLN A 217 -11.45 1.40 -16.23
C GLN A 217 -9.93 1.51 -16.32
N ALA A 218 -9.32 2.23 -15.39
CA ALA A 218 -7.89 2.55 -15.43
C ALA A 218 -6.99 1.33 -15.20
N LEU A 219 -7.38 0.36 -14.34
CA LEU A 219 -6.52 -0.79 -14.03
C LEU A 219 -6.27 -1.70 -15.26
N PRO A 220 -7.28 -2.10 -16.06
CA PRO A 220 -7.05 -2.81 -17.31
C PRO A 220 -6.22 -2.02 -18.33
N GLU A 221 -6.44 -0.70 -18.41
CA GLU A 221 -5.68 0.17 -19.31
C GLU A 221 -4.20 0.25 -18.95
N LEU A 222 -3.86 0.32 -17.65
CA LEU A 222 -2.47 0.25 -17.19
C LEU A 222 -1.78 -1.03 -17.65
N GLN A 223 -2.45 -2.17 -17.54
CA GLN A 223 -1.90 -3.45 -17.99
C GLN A 223 -1.71 -3.48 -19.52
N GLN A 224 -2.66 -2.95 -20.29
CA GLN A 224 -2.53 -2.82 -21.76
C GLN A 224 -1.38 -1.89 -22.16
N GLN A 225 -1.06 -0.89 -21.34
CA GLN A 225 0.08 0.01 -21.52
C GLN A 225 1.43 -0.58 -21.08
N GLY A 226 1.44 -1.85 -20.64
CA GLY A 226 2.65 -2.58 -20.27
C GLY A 226 3.11 -2.37 -18.83
N PHE A 227 2.24 -1.81 -17.94
CA PHE A 227 2.51 -1.81 -16.51
C PHE A 227 2.05 -3.14 -15.88
N GLU A 228 2.80 -3.63 -14.92
CA GLU A 228 2.43 -4.79 -14.12
C GLU A 228 1.76 -4.34 -12.83
N LEU A 229 0.50 -4.76 -12.60
CA LEU A 229 -0.18 -4.54 -11.33
C LEU A 229 0.24 -5.64 -10.36
N VAL A 230 0.85 -5.24 -9.24
CA VAL A 230 1.42 -6.17 -8.26
C VAL A 230 0.82 -5.95 -6.86
N PRO A 231 0.77 -7.00 -6.01
CA PRO A 231 0.49 -6.81 -4.59
C PRO A 231 1.60 -5.96 -3.95
N LEU A 232 1.26 -5.16 -2.94
CA LEU A 232 2.22 -4.24 -2.34
C LEU A 232 3.45 -4.96 -1.77
N SER A 233 3.27 -6.15 -1.19
CA SER A 233 4.37 -6.96 -0.64
C SER A 233 5.48 -7.28 -1.64
N GLN A 234 5.19 -7.27 -2.93
CA GLN A 234 6.20 -7.50 -3.98
C GLN A 234 7.18 -6.32 -4.12
N LEU A 235 6.79 -5.13 -3.66
CA LEU A 235 7.59 -3.90 -3.73
C LEU A 235 8.28 -3.57 -2.40
N VAL A 236 8.05 -4.37 -1.36
CA VAL A 236 8.60 -4.12 -0.02
C VAL A 236 10.06 -4.52 0.02
N GLU A 237 10.92 -3.57 0.37
CA GLU A 237 12.35 -3.79 0.56
C GLU A 237 12.66 -4.20 2.02
N THR A 238 13.59 -5.12 2.18
CA THR A 238 14.05 -5.61 3.49
C THR A 238 15.36 -4.93 3.91
#